data_eaeb247d3e241446d18a73807a0645ac
#
_entry.id   eaeb247d3e241446d18a73807a0645ac
#
_cell.length_a   1.000
_cell.length_b   1.000
_cell.length_c   1.000
_cell.angle_alpha   90.00
_cell.angle_beta   90.00
_cell.angle_gamma   90.00
#
_symmetry.space_group_name_H-M   'P 1'
#
loop_
_entity.id
_entity.type
_entity.pdbx_description
1 polymer ?
#
loop_
_entity_poly.entity_id
_entity_poly.type
_entity_poly.pdbx_seq_one_letter_code
_entity_poly.pdbx_strand_id
1 'polypeptide(L)'
;MNAPANRLVEPIGRQVAKMKGEWAPLLQAWAASAGGRSLIEQVDARLAAGVTIFPDQVFRALSLTPLSRVRVLILGQDPYHGPGQAEGLAFSVSPGQLLPPSLRNIVKELQRDLGLALPASGSLIAWARQGVLLLNTSLTVEEARPASHAHLG
;
A
#
# COMPACT_ATOMS: atom_id res chain seq x y z
N MET A 1 -3.56 21.46 -13.56
CA MET A 1 -4.18 20.38 -12.76
C MET A 1 -3.15 19.93 -11.75
N ASN A 2 -3.46 20.00 -10.45
CA ASN A 2 -2.53 19.46 -9.43
C ASN A 2 -2.44 17.95 -9.58
N ALA A 3 -1.21 17.42 -9.53
CA ALA A 3 -0.97 16.00 -9.52
C ALA A 3 -1.68 15.34 -8.32
N PRO A 4 -2.18 14.08 -8.45
CA PRO A 4 -2.83 13.38 -7.35
C PRO A 4 -1.91 13.34 -6.12
N ALA A 5 -2.46 13.68 -4.95
CA ALA A 5 -1.69 13.83 -3.71
C ALA A 5 -1.00 12.54 -3.21
N ASN A 6 -1.44 11.36 -3.70
CA ASN A 6 -0.95 10.04 -3.29
C ASN A 6 -0.11 9.33 -4.36
N ARG A 7 0.34 10.05 -5.40
CA ARG A 7 1.22 9.47 -6.41
C ARG A 7 2.64 9.30 -5.87
N LEU A 8 3.31 8.25 -6.32
CA LEU A 8 4.72 8.02 -6.06
C LEU A 8 5.56 9.20 -6.64
N VAL A 9 6.36 9.81 -5.79
CA VAL A 9 7.30 10.90 -6.14
C VAL A 9 8.71 10.47 -5.86
N GLU A 10 8.92 9.84 -4.69
CA GLU A 10 10.23 9.36 -4.29
C GLU A 10 10.46 7.93 -4.81
N PRO A 11 11.57 7.67 -5.53
CA PRO A 11 11.93 6.34 -6.02
C PRO A 11 11.90 5.28 -4.91
N ILE A 12 11.49 4.06 -5.25
CA ILE A 12 11.37 2.95 -4.29
C ILE A 12 12.72 2.68 -3.60
N GLY A 13 13.82 2.70 -4.35
CA GLY A 13 15.16 2.50 -3.78
C GLY A 13 15.49 3.50 -2.67
N ARG A 14 15.03 4.74 -2.77
CA ARG A 14 15.20 5.76 -1.71
C ARG A 14 14.30 5.48 -0.51
N GLN A 15 13.06 5.05 -0.73
CA GLN A 15 12.16 4.67 0.37
C GLN A 15 12.71 3.49 1.17
N VAL A 16 13.28 2.47 0.49
CA VAL A 16 13.99 1.35 1.16
C VAL A 16 15.14 1.87 2.03
N ALA A 17 15.97 2.76 1.49
CA ALA A 17 17.14 3.29 2.22
C ALA A 17 16.75 4.10 3.47
N LYS A 18 15.57 4.71 3.45
CA LYS A 18 15.03 5.52 4.57
C LYS A 18 14.24 4.70 5.59
N MET A 19 13.91 3.43 5.28
CA MET A 19 13.16 2.60 6.20
C MET A 19 13.89 2.44 7.52
N LYS A 20 13.13 2.58 8.61
CA LYS A 20 13.62 2.41 9.99
C LYS A 20 12.82 1.34 10.72
N GLY A 21 13.32 0.93 11.88
CA GLY A 21 12.65 -0.05 12.73
C GLY A 21 12.88 -1.50 12.30
N GLU A 22 12.06 -2.39 12.82
CA GLU A 22 12.27 -3.85 12.76
C GLU A 22 12.20 -4.44 11.35
N TRP A 23 11.47 -3.80 10.44
CA TRP A 23 11.36 -4.22 9.04
C TRP A 23 12.57 -3.83 8.18
N ALA A 24 13.37 -2.84 8.63
CA ALA A 24 14.46 -2.29 7.82
C ALA A 24 15.47 -3.35 7.38
N PRO A 25 15.99 -4.26 8.24
CA PRO A 25 16.95 -5.29 7.82
C PRO A 25 16.36 -6.23 6.76
N LEU A 26 15.11 -6.64 6.92
CA LEU A 26 14.42 -7.55 5.98
C LEU A 26 14.21 -6.88 4.63
N LEU A 27 13.74 -5.63 4.63
CA LEU A 27 13.50 -4.87 3.41
C LEU A 27 14.81 -4.57 2.66
N GLN A 28 15.88 -4.24 3.39
CA GLN A 28 17.21 -4.03 2.80
C GLN A 28 17.78 -5.33 2.21
N ALA A 29 17.64 -6.46 2.91
CA ALA A 29 18.07 -7.76 2.40
C ALA A 29 17.29 -8.15 1.14
N TRP A 30 15.96 -7.94 1.12
CA TRP A 30 15.15 -8.14 -0.07
C TRP A 30 15.61 -7.25 -1.22
N ALA A 31 15.79 -5.96 -0.98
CA ALA A 31 16.24 -5.01 -2.00
C ALA A 31 17.64 -5.33 -2.56
N ALA A 32 18.50 -5.97 -1.77
CA ALA A 32 19.82 -6.43 -2.21
C ALA A 32 19.78 -7.76 -2.99
N SER A 33 18.65 -8.47 -2.98
CA SER A 33 18.47 -9.68 -3.78
C SER A 33 18.39 -9.38 -5.28
N ALA A 34 18.59 -10.38 -6.14
CA ALA A 34 18.47 -10.19 -7.59
C ALA A 34 17.04 -9.75 -7.97
N GLY A 35 16.02 -10.39 -7.39
CA GLY A 35 14.61 -10.04 -7.65
C GLY A 35 14.28 -8.64 -7.15
N GLY A 36 14.67 -8.29 -5.92
CA GLY A 36 14.42 -6.98 -5.35
C GLY A 36 15.06 -5.84 -6.15
N ARG A 37 16.32 -6.00 -6.56
CA ARG A 37 17.00 -5.03 -7.45
C ARG A 37 16.26 -4.85 -8.76
N SER A 38 15.95 -5.95 -9.45
CA SER A 38 15.26 -5.91 -10.73
C SER A 38 13.89 -5.23 -10.63
N LEU A 39 13.11 -5.53 -9.59
CA LEU A 39 11.81 -4.90 -9.36
C LEU A 39 11.96 -3.38 -9.13
N ILE A 40 12.86 -2.98 -8.25
CA ILE A 40 13.12 -1.57 -7.93
C ILE A 40 13.53 -0.82 -9.19
N GLU A 41 14.48 -1.35 -9.96
CA GLU A 41 14.97 -0.75 -11.20
C GLU A 41 13.83 -0.55 -12.22
N GLN A 42 12.98 -1.55 -12.39
CA GLN A 42 11.86 -1.48 -13.34
C GLN A 42 10.83 -0.42 -12.93
N VAL A 43 10.41 -0.40 -11.66
CA VAL A 43 9.42 0.57 -11.20
C VAL A 43 9.99 1.99 -11.17
N ASP A 44 11.23 2.16 -10.70
CA ASP A 44 11.90 3.47 -10.68
C ASP A 44 12.16 4.01 -12.10
N ALA A 45 12.43 3.14 -13.08
CA ALA A 45 12.51 3.54 -14.49
C ALA A 45 11.17 4.02 -15.04
N ARG A 46 10.05 3.36 -14.68
CA ARG A 46 8.70 3.81 -15.05
C ARG A 46 8.39 5.17 -14.44
N LEU A 47 8.75 5.38 -13.18
CA LEU A 47 8.61 6.66 -12.50
C LEU A 47 9.41 7.76 -13.19
N ALA A 48 10.68 7.49 -13.53
CA ALA A 48 11.56 8.42 -14.24
C ALA A 48 11.04 8.75 -15.65
N ALA A 49 10.33 7.83 -16.30
CA ALA A 49 9.65 8.05 -17.58
C ALA A 49 8.35 8.88 -17.45
N GLY A 50 8.00 9.35 -16.23
CA GLY A 50 6.83 10.20 -16.00
C GLY A 50 5.51 9.44 -15.83
N VAL A 51 5.56 8.11 -15.65
CA VAL A 51 4.35 7.32 -15.39
C VAL A 51 3.81 7.63 -14.00
N THR A 52 2.50 7.83 -13.90
CA THR A 52 1.83 7.99 -12.60
C THR A 52 1.70 6.64 -11.93
N ILE A 53 2.30 6.50 -10.76
CA ILE A 53 2.32 5.25 -9.96
C ILE A 53 1.75 5.56 -8.57
N PHE A 54 1.01 4.62 -7.99
CA PHE A 54 0.46 4.68 -6.64
C PHE A 54 0.96 3.49 -5.80
N PRO A 55 0.99 3.64 -4.48
CA PRO A 55 0.82 4.85 -3.66
C PRO A 55 2.13 5.64 -3.51
N ASP A 56 2.06 6.82 -2.89
CA ASP A 56 3.23 7.63 -2.52
C ASP A 56 4.14 6.90 -1.52
N GLN A 57 3.56 6.36 -0.45
CA GLN A 57 4.28 5.64 0.60
C GLN A 57 4.15 4.12 0.40
N VAL A 58 5.07 3.55 -0.37
CA VAL A 58 5.00 2.13 -0.78
C VAL A 58 5.06 1.18 0.43
N PHE A 59 5.86 1.51 1.45
CA PHE A 59 6.09 0.66 2.63
C PHE A 59 5.33 1.13 3.88
N ARG A 60 4.24 1.88 3.71
CA ARG A 60 3.47 2.43 4.82
C ARG A 60 2.92 1.37 5.78
N ALA A 61 2.48 0.23 5.25
CA ALA A 61 2.00 -0.89 6.07
C ALA A 61 3.06 -1.36 7.07
N LEU A 62 4.30 -1.50 6.61
CA LEU A 62 5.43 -1.90 7.45
C LEU A 62 5.79 -0.82 8.48
N SER A 63 5.70 0.46 8.09
CA SER A 63 6.00 1.57 8.98
C SER A 63 4.99 1.72 10.11
N LEU A 64 3.70 1.45 9.84
CA LEU A 64 2.62 1.58 10.83
C LEU A 64 2.48 0.36 11.74
N THR A 65 2.89 -0.82 11.28
CA THR A 65 2.77 -2.09 12.02
C THR A 65 4.16 -2.71 12.21
N PRO A 66 4.90 -2.37 13.29
CA PRO A 66 6.18 -3.00 13.61
C PRO A 66 6.08 -4.53 13.66
N LEU A 67 7.11 -5.25 13.24
CA LEU A 67 7.10 -6.71 13.14
C LEU A 67 6.68 -7.39 14.45
N SER A 68 7.22 -6.95 15.57
CA SER A 68 6.88 -7.46 16.91
C SER A 68 5.44 -7.18 17.35
N ARG A 69 4.74 -6.27 16.67
CA ARG A 69 3.35 -5.90 16.96
C ARG A 69 2.34 -6.51 16.00
N VAL A 70 2.78 -7.26 14.99
CA VAL A 70 1.87 -7.93 14.07
C VAL A 70 1.05 -8.98 14.81
N ARG A 71 -0.28 -8.81 14.79
CA ARG A 71 -1.26 -9.74 15.37
C ARG A 71 -2.05 -10.48 14.30
N VAL A 72 -2.33 -9.80 13.19
CA VAL A 72 -3.08 -10.31 12.04
C VAL A 72 -2.42 -9.82 10.78
N LEU A 73 -2.29 -10.69 9.78
CA LEU A 73 -1.90 -10.33 8.42
C LEU A 73 -3.11 -10.46 7.50
N ILE A 74 -3.44 -9.38 6.80
CA ILE A 74 -4.46 -9.37 5.74
C ILE A 74 -3.75 -9.05 4.42
N LEU A 75 -3.83 -9.97 3.46
CA LEU A 75 -3.24 -9.82 2.13
C LEU A 75 -4.28 -9.33 1.14
N GLY A 76 -3.97 -8.22 0.46
CA GLY A 76 -4.66 -7.75 -0.73
C GLY A 76 -3.89 -8.12 -2.00
N GLN A 77 -4.40 -7.75 -3.16
CA GLN A 77 -3.73 -7.98 -4.45
C GLN A 77 -2.76 -6.84 -4.76
N ASP A 78 -3.27 -5.71 -5.20
CA ASP A 78 -2.53 -4.51 -5.58
C ASP A 78 -3.24 -3.25 -5.04
N PRO A 79 -2.57 -2.09 -5.03
CA PRO A 79 -3.20 -0.84 -4.61
C PRO A 79 -4.34 -0.43 -5.54
N TYR A 80 -5.26 0.38 -5.05
CA TYR A 80 -6.23 1.05 -5.91
C TYR A 80 -5.51 1.95 -6.91
N HIS A 81 -5.93 1.88 -8.17
CA HIS A 81 -5.27 2.56 -9.29
C HIS A 81 -5.89 3.90 -9.68
N GLY A 82 -6.87 4.38 -8.90
CA GLY A 82 -7.50 5.69 -9.10
C GLY A 82 -6.80 6.79 -8.30
N PRO A 83 -6.80 8.04 -8.83
CA PRO A 83 -6.21 9.19 -8.15
C PRO A 83 -6.79 9.39 -6.75
N GLY A 84 -5.92 9.60 -5.76
CA GLY A 84 -6.30 9.89 -4.38
C GLY A 84 -6.78 8.68 -3.57
N GLN A 85 -6.90 7.49 -4.14
CA GLN A 85 -7.47 6.32 -3.46
C GLN A 85 -6.44 5.60 -2.55
N ALA A 86 -5.40 5.02 -3.14
CA ALA A 86 -4.43 4.21 -2.41
C ALA A 86 -3.66 5.02 -1.37
N GLU A 87 -3.52 4.47 -0.17
CA GLU A 87 -2.76 5.11 0.91
C GLU A 87 -1.65 4.22 1.50
N GLY A 88 -1.23 3.18 0.77
CA GLY A 88 -0.13 2.28 1.17
C GLY A 88 -0.52 1.18 2.14
N LEU A 89 -1.81 0.92 2.31
CA LEU A 89 -2.38 -0.18 3.10
C LEU A 89 -3.37 -0.96 2.23
N ALA A 90 -3.34 -2.29 2.29
CA ALA A 90 -4.32 -3.12 1.58
C ALA A 90 -5.76 -2.76 1.98
N PHE A 91 -6.66 -2.69 1.01
CA PHE A 91 -8.08 -2.33 1.14
C PHE A 91 -8.38 -0.91 1.61
N SER A 92 -7.41 -0.18 2.13
CA SER A 92 -7.58 1.15 2.71
C SER A 92 -7.62 2.23 1.63
N VAL A 93 -8.46 3.23 1.82
CA VAL A 93 -8.50 4.43 0.98
C VAL A 93 -8.28 5.68 1.81
N SER A 94 -7.69 6.68 1.19
CA SER A 94 -7.49 7.98 1.83
C SER A 94 -8.81 8.60 2.30
N PRO A 95 -8.81 9.36 3.40
CA PRO A 95 -9.99 10.07 3.88
C PRO A 95 -10.64 10.91 2.77
N GLY A 96 -11.97 10.94 2.75
CA GLY A 96 -12.75 11.68 1.74
C GLY A 96 -12.99 10.91 0.43
N GLN A 97 -12.42 9.74 0.25
CA GLN A 97 -12.67 8.86 -0.89
C GLN A 97 -13.92 8.00 -0.68
N LEU A 98 -14.61 7.69 -1.77
CA LEU A 98 -15.69 6.70 -1.75
C LEU A 98 -15.13 5.32 -1.41
N LEU A 99 -15.88 4.55 -0.62
CA LEU A 99 -15.52 3.17 -0.29
C LEU A 99 -15.50 2.29 -1.55
N PRO A 100 -14.36 1.73 -1.93
CA PRO A 100 -14.30 0.75 -3.03
C PRO A 100 -15.12 -0.50 -2.72
N PRO A 101 -15.53 -1.27 -3.76
CA PRO A 101 -16.41 -2.44 -3.57
C PRO A 101 -15.90 -3.44 -2.53
N SER A 102 -14.60 -3.78 -2.56
CA SER A 102 -14.01 -4.73 -1.61
C SER A 102 -14.09 -4.23 -0.17
N LEU A 103 -13.70 -2.98 0.07
CA LEU A 103 -13.77 -2.36 1.40
C LEU A 103 -15.22 -2.23 1.88
N ARG A 104 -16.15 -1.88 0.99
CA ARG A 104 -17.58 -1.82 1.30
C ARG A 104 -18.11 -3.18 1.76
N ASN A 105 -17.67 -4.27 1.14
CA ASN A 105 -18.06 -5.62 1.56
C ASN A 105 -17.50 -5.97 2.94
N ILE A 106 -16.24 -5.63 3.23
CA ILE A 106 -15.64 -5.80 4.56
C ILE A 106 -16.46 -5.04 5.62
N VAL A 107 -16.79 -3.78 5.36
CA VAL A 107 -17.56 -2.94 6.29
C VAL A 107 -18.97 -3.49 6.52
N LYS A 108 -19.65 -3.95 5.45
CA LYS A 108 -20.97 -4.60 5.57
C LYS A 108 -20.91 -5.87 6.42
N GLU A 109 -19.85 -6.66 6.27
CA GLU A 109 -19.68 -7.89 7.05
C GLU A 109 -19.45 -7.58 8.52
N LEU A 110 -18.62 -6.59 8.85
CA LEU A 110 -18.44 -6.12 10.23
C LEU A 110 -19.73 -5.60 10.84
N GLN A 111 -20.53 -4.87 10.07
CA GLN A 111 -21.83 -4.41 10.52
C GLN A 111 -22.79 -5.59 10.79
N ARG A 112 -22.83 -6.57 9.89
CA ARG A 112 -23.70 -7.75 10.02
C ARG A 112 -23.30 -8.62 11.20
N ASP A 113 -22.02 -8.88 11.40
CA ASP A 113 -21.49 -9.83 12.38
C ASP A 113 -21.39 -9.22 13.79
N LEU A 114 -20.92 -7.98 13.87
CA LEU A 114 -20.61 -7.32 15.14
C LEU A 114 -21.56 -6.17 15.50
N GLY A 115 -22.53 -5.84 14.65
CA GLY A 115 -23.44 -4.72 14.87
C GLY A 115 -22.78 -3.34 14.87
N LEU A 116 -21.57 -3.23 14.28
CA LEU A 116 -20.81 -1.98 14.27
C LEU A 116 -21.45 -0.95 13.34
N ALA A 117 -21.40 0.33 13.73
CA ALA A 117 -21.81 1.42 12.86
C ALA A 117 -20.87 1.53 11.64
N LEU A 118 -21.42 2.05 10.54
CA LEU A 118 -20.60 2.35 9.36
C LEU A 118 -19.50 3.37 9.71
N PRO A 119 -18.24 3.12 9.31
CA PRO A 119 -17.16 4.05 9.60
C PRO A 119 -17.35 5.35 8.79
N ALA A 120 -16.97 6.48 9.39
CA ALA A 120 -16.98 7.78 8.72
C ALA A 120 -15.91 7.91 7.62
N SER A 121 -14.93 7.01 7.58
CA SER A 121 -13.81 7.01 6.64
C SER A 121 -13.46 5.60 6.21
N GLY A 122 -12.97 5.45 4.97
CA GLY A 122 -12.41 4.20 4.46
C GLY A 122 -10.96 3.96 4.84
N SER A 123 -10.34 4.82 5.64
CA SER A 123 -8.96 4.64 6.08
C SER A 123 -8.86 3.60 7.20
N LEU A 124 -8.01 2.59 6.99
CA LEU A 124 -7.76 1.49 7.93
C LEU A 124 -6.48 1.71 8.77
N ILE A 125 -5.96 2.93 8.84
CA ILE A 125 -4.77 3.26 9.64
C ILE A 125 -4.97 2.86 11.11
N ALA A 126 -6.17 3.02 11.65
CA ALA A 126 -6.48 2.62 13.02
C ALA A 126 -6.31 1.11 13.24
N TRP A 127 -6.59 0.29 12.23
CA TRP A 127 -6.35 -1.16 12.28
C TRP A 127 -4.85 -1.47 12.26
N ALA A 128 -4.10 -0.82 11.38
CA ALA A 128 -2.65 -0.98 11.31
C ALA A 128 -1.97 -0.67 12.64
N ARG A 129 -2.39 0.39 13.31
CA ARG A 129 -1.89 0.78 14.64
C ARG A 129 -2.22 -0.22 15.75
N GLN A 130 -3.24 -1.05 15.56
CA GLN A 130 -3.64 -2.13 16.47
C GLN A 130 -2.94 -3.47 16.16
N GLY A 131 -2.06 -3.51 15.17
CA GLY A 131 -1.31 -4.72 14.83
C GLY A 131 -1.90 -5.52 13.65
N VAL A 132 -2.78 -4.92 12.84
CA VAL A 132 -3.24 -5.53 11.60
C VAL A 132 -2.29 -5.10 10.47
N LEU A 133 -1.46 -6.02 10.00
CA LEU A 133 -0.59 -5.78 8.84
C LEU A 133 -1.42 -5.92 7.56
N LEU A 134 -1.74 -4.78 6.95
CA LEU A 134 -2.53 -4.67 5.72
C LEU A 134 -1.58 -4.57 4.52
N LEU A 135 -1.17 -5.71 3.96
CA LEU A 135 -0.14 -5.80 2.95
C LEU A 135 -0.72 -6.29 1.61
N ASN A 136 -0.35 -5.65 0.51
CA ASN A 136 -0.66 -6.15 -0.82
C ASN A 136 0.46 -7.07 -1.32
N THR A 137 0.12 -8.03 -2.18
CA THR A 137 1.11 -8.89 -2.86
C THR A 137 1.90 -8.10 -3.91
N SER A 138 1.31 -7.04 -4.50
CA SER A 138 2.00 -6.05 -5.30
C SER A 138 1.86 -4.69 -4.63
N LEU A 139 2.97 -4.02 -4.28
CA LEU A 139 2.93 -2.80 -3.48
C LEU A 139 2.75 -1.52 -4.30
N THR A 140 2.82 -1.61 -5.63
CA THR A 140 2.68 -0.47 -6.54
C THR A 140 1.79 -0.82 -7.73
N VAL A 141 1.17 0.20 -8.32
CA VAL A 141 0.31 0.09 -9.49
C VAL A 141 0.39 1.36 -10.34
N GLU A 142 0.32 1.24 -11.66
CA GLU A 142 0.20 2.39 -12.56
C GLU A 142 -1.26 2.89 -12.59
N GLU A 143 -1.44 4.20 -12.78
CA GLU A 143 -2.77 4.81 -12.88
C GLU A 143 -3.62 4.13 -13.97
N ALA A 144 -4.88 3.82 -13.63
CA ALA A 144 -5.87 3.18 -14.49
C ALA A 144 -5.45 1.80 -15.07
N ARG A 145 -4.39 1.15 -14.52
CA ARG A 145 -3.87 -0.13 -15.01
C ARG A 145 -3.74 -1.16 -13.88
N PRO A 146 -4.88 -1.76 -13.46
CA PRO A 146 -4.87 -2.76 -12.39
C PRO A 146 -3.87 -3.88 -12.70
N ALA A 147 -3.21 -4.41 -11.67
CA ALA A 147 -2.20 -5.46 -11.73
C ALA A 147 -0.99 -5.16 -12.64
N SER A 148 -0.73 -3.90 -12.99
CA SER A 148 0.35 -3.49 -13.91
C SER A 148 1.74 -3.94 -13.43
N HIS A 149 1.95 -4.09 -12.13
CA HIS A 149 3.23 -4.52 -11.55
C HIS A 149 3.19 -5.93 -10.94
N ALA A 150 2.08 -6.65 -11.04
CA ALA A 150 1.92 -7.98 -10.43
C ALA A 150 2.89 -9.05 -10.99
N HIS A 151 3.42 -8.83 -12.20
CA HIS A 151 4.36 -9.74 -12.87
C HIS A 151 5.83 -9.43 -12.57
N LEU A 152 6.12 -8.39 -11.82
CA LEU A 152 7.50 -7.95 -11.56
C LEU A 152 8.16 -8.68 -10.37
N GLY A 153 7.41 -9.37 -9.53
CA GLY A 153 7.96 -10.11 -8.40
C GLY A 153 6.94 -10.57 -7.39
#